data_5ba50f1f31b713fa8efc1053269c877f
#
_entry.id   5ba50f1f31b713fa8efc1053269c877f
#
_cell.length_a   1.000
_cell.length_b   1.000
_cell.length_c   1.000
_cell.angle_alpha   90.00
_cell.angle_beta   90.00
_cell.angle_gamma   90.00
#
_symmetry.space_group_name_H-M   'P 1'
#
loop_
_entity.id
_entity.type
_entity.pdbx_description
1 polymer ?
#
loop_
_entity_poly.entity_id
_entity_poly.type
_entity_poly.pdbx_seq_one_letter_code
_entity_poly.pdbx_strand_id
1 'polypeptide(L)'
;MRKLITLATLFLSLVASAQVRTYGDMETKTFVIGLSMYYFGDTGTLTLFSGTTVNVSGNRVVSGDKVLLENAPAGDTLIGAHDFTDDGTPELVVATRGEGMVKAQIYRLSGGTWEQIGTVGARGDVEEIRVFRQALTVKDKTSGTLYTWTCHNGRFDFKSSAGGPDPALGL
;
A
#
# COMPACT_ATOMS: atom_id res chain seq x y z
N MET A 1 52.35 21.29 -27.65
CA MET A 1 51.28 21.63 -26.72
C MET A 1 50.23 20.50 -26.76
N ARG A 2 50.26 19.59 -25.79
CA ARG A 2 49.32 18.48 -25.69
C ARG A 2 48.22 18.91 -24.69
N LYS A 3 47.01 19.03 -25.17
CA LYS A 3 45.84 19.29 -24.33
C LYS A 3 45.44 18.02 -23.58
N LEU A 4 45.64 18.02 -22.27
CA LEU A 4 45.11 16.97 -21.40
C LEU A 4 43.57 17.19 -21.29
N ILE A 5 42.80 16.26 -21.82
CA ILE A 5 41.38 16.20 -21.63
C ILE A 5 41.20 15.39 -20.35
N THR A 6 40.88 16.07 -19.27
CA THR A 6 40.51 15.44 -18.00
C THR A 6 39.07 14.97 -18.15
N LEU A 7 38.89 13.66 -18.31
CA LEU A 7 37.59 12.99 -18.30
C LEU A 7 37.12 12.93 -16.85
N ALA A 8 36.26 13.85 -16.47
CA ALA A 8 35.57 13.80 -15.18
C ALA A 8 34.52 12.68 -15.25
N THR A 9 34.88 11.52 -14.72
CA THR A 9 33.93 10.41 -14.51
C THR A 9 32.99 10.81 -13.39
N LEU A 10 31.80 11.23 -13.75
CA LEU A 10 30.71 11.48 -12.81
C LEU A 10 30.24 10.12 -12.30
N PHE A 11 30.75 9.71 -11.14
CA PHE A 11 30.16 8.59 -10.40
C PHE A 11 28.78 9.06 -9.90
N LEU A 12 27.74 8.72 -10.64
CA LEU A 12 26.39 8.71 -10.09
C LEU A 12 26.37 7.55 -9.09
N SER A 13 26.66 7.85 -7.84
CA SER A 13 26.30 6.95 -6.75
C SER A 13 24.76 6.87 -6.75
N LEU A 14 24.22 5.77 -7.27
CA LEU A 14 22.85 5.36 -6.96
C LEU A 14 22.84 5.07 -5.45
N VAL A 15 22.60 6.12 -4.68
CA VAL A 15 22.09 5.94 -3.32
C VAL A 15 20.70 5.34 -3.55
N ALA A 16 20.52 4.07 -3.19
CA ALA A 16 19.21 3.49 -3.02
C ALA A 16 18.54 4.28 -1.90
N SER A 17 17.99 5.44 -2.24
CA SER A 17 17.15 6.21 -1.34
C SER A 17 15.95 5.33 -1.06
N ALA A 18 15.71 5.01 0.21
CA ALA A 18 14.46 4.44 0.64
C ALA A 18 13.34 5.19 -0.08
N GLN A 19 12.59 4.48 -0.93
CA GLN A 19 11.60 5.15 -1.78
C GLN A 19 10.56 5.79 -0.88
N VAL A 20 10.56 7.12 -0.82
CA VAL A 20 9.48 7.88 -0.21
C VAL A 20 8.33 7.84 -1.21
N ARG A 21 7.31 7.07 -0.91
CA ARG A 21 6.08 7.04 -1.69
C ARG A 21 5.16 8.15 -1.20
N THR A 22 4.77 9.01 -2.10
CA THR A 22 3.78 10.06 -1.83
C THR A 22 2.49 9.66 -2.52
N TYR A 23 1.39 9.66 -1.79
CA TYR A 23 0.08 9.36 -2.32
C TYR A 23 -0.55 10.62 -2.89
N GLY A 24 -0.75 10.65 -4.22
CA GLY A 24 -1.35 11.78 -4.93
C GLY A 24 -0.45 13.01 -5.03
N ASP A 25 -1.03 14.11 -5.43
CA ASP A 25 -0.39 15.42 -5.49
C ASP A 25 -0.66 16.19 -4.19
N MET A 26 0.38 16.45 -3.41
CA MET A 26 0.26 17.13 -2.12
C MET A 26 -0.18 18.58 -2.23
N GLU A 27 0.10 19.27 -3.35
CA GLU A 27 -0.28 20.67 -3.55
C GLU A 27 -1.76 20.79 -3.91
N THR A 28 -2.23 19.96 -4.81
CA THR A 28 -3.62 20.01 -5.30
C THR A 28 -4.54 19.07 -4.53
N LYS A 29 -4.00 18.18 -3.69
CA LYS A 29 -4.74 17.09 -3.01
C LYS A 29 -5.51 16.21 -4.00
N THR A 30 -4.94 16.02 -5.18
CA THR A 30 -5.54 15.18 -6.21
C THR A 30 -5.19 13.72 -5.98
N PHE A 31 -6.19 12.87 -5.87
CA PHE A 31 -6.02 11.43 -5.75
C PHE A 31 -6.00 10.76 -7.11
N VAL A 32 -5.17 9.75 -7.23
CA VAL A 32 -5.28 8.81 -8.33
C VAL A 32 -6.42 7.85 -7.98
N ILE A 33 -7.61 8.10 -8.52
CA ILE A 33 -8.76 7.18 -8.42
C ILE A 33 -8.65 5.98 -9.39
N GLY A 34 -7.47 5.81 -9.98
CA GLY A 34 -7.16 4.69 -10.85
C GLY A 34 -6.73 3.43 -10.08
N LEU A 35 -6.40 2.39 -10.83
CA LEU A 35 -5.84 1.17 -10.28
C LEU A 35 -4.47 1.47 -9.66
N SER A 36 -4.32 1.11 -8.38
CA SER A 36 -3.03 1.07 -7.70
C SER A 36 -2.71 -0.35 -7.27
N MET A 37 -1.45 -0.73 -7.40
CA MET A 37 -0.94 -2.04 -6.99
C MET A 37 0.15 -1.85 -5.95
N TYR A 38 0.05 -2.59 -4.88
CA TYR A 38 1.01 -2.60 -3.78
C TYR A 38 1.59 -4.01 -3.64
N TYR A 39 2.90 -4.11 -3.55
CA TYR A 39 3.62 -5.38 -3.50
C TYR A 39 4.18 -5.63 -2.10
N PHE A 40 4.17 -6.88 -1.67
CA PHE A 40 4.82 -7.28 -0.44
C PHE A 40 6.34 -7.12 -0.56
N GLY A 41 6.96 -6.63 0.53
CA GLY A 41 8.38 -6.31 0.55
C GLY A 41 8.74 -4.93 0.00
N ASP A 42 7.81 -4.23 -0.65
CA ASP A 42 7.98 -2.82 -1.04
C ASP A 42 7.64 -1.91 0.15
N THR A 43 8.55 -1.85 1.11
CA THR A 43 8.38 -1.18 2.40
C THR A 43 9.17 0.12 2.47
N GLY A 44 8.84 1.08 1.63
CA GLY A 44 9.37 2.45 1.77
C GLY A 44 8.60 3.25 2.84
N THR A 45 8.99 4.51 3.01
CA THR A 45 8.20 5.47 3.75
C THR A 45 7.03 5.94 2.91
N LEU A 46 5.83 5.82 3.43
CA LEU A 46 4.61 6.37 2.84
C LEU A 46 4.31 7.71 3.50
N THR A 47 4.18 8.75 2.70
CA THR A 47 3.77 10.08 3.19
C THR A 47 2.35 10.37 2.72
N LEU A 48 1.47 10.65 3.67
CA LEU A 48 0.09 11.07 3.40
C LEU A 48 0.01 12.59 3.17
N PHE A 49 -1.10 13.07 2.64
CA PHE A 49 -1.33 14.50 2.40
C PHE A 49 -1.22 15.38 3.64
N SER A 50 -1.52 14.83 4.80
CA SER A 50 -1.33 15.50 6.09
C SER A 50 0.14 15.75 6.42
N GLY A 51 1.09 15.24 5.63
CA GLY A 51 2.49 15.17 5.97
C GLY A 51 2.84 14.03 6.93
N THR A 52 1.85 13.27 7.38
CA THR A 52 2.06 12.12 8.26
C THR A 52 2.78 11.01 7.53
N THR A 53 3.85 10.50 8.12
CA THR A 53 4.63 9.40 7.56
C THR A 53 4.30 8.09 8.24
N VAL A 54 4.30 7.01 7.45
CA VAL A 54 4.15 5.64 7.90
C VAL A 54 5.26 4.82 7.29
N ASN A 55 5.89 3.97 8.08
CA ASN A 55 6.96 3.10 7.60
C ASN A 55 6.99 1.77 8.34
N VAL A 56 7.67 0.79 7.76
CA VAL A 56 8.00 -0.47 8.41
C VAL A 56 9.36 -0.31 9.09
N SER A 57 9.40 -0.51 10.40
CA SER A 57 10.61 -0.42 11.22
C SER A 57 10.80 -1.72 12.00
N GLY A 58 11.85 -2.48 11.62
CA GLY A 58 12.04 -3.83 12.13
C GLY A 58 10.89 -4.75 11.72
N ASN A 59 10.11 -5.22 12.70
CA ASN A 59 8.91 -6.02 12.48
C ASN A 59 7.61 -5.29 12.85
N ARG A 60 7.59 -3.97 12.73
CA ARG A 60 6.46 -3.11 13.11
C ARG A 60 6.11 -2.13 11.99
N VAL A 61 4.84 -1.79 11.89
CA VAL A 61 4.40 -0.62 11.13
C VAL A 61 4.19 0.53 12.11
N VAL A 62 4.86 1.63 11.86
CA VAL A 62 4.86 2.79 12.77
C VAL A 62 4.52 4.08 12.05
N SER A 63 3.91 5.01 12.79
CA SER A 63 3.65 6.38 12.37
C SER A 63 4.03 7.32 13.51
N GLY A 64 5.18 8.01 13.39
CA GLY A 64 5.78 8.70 14.51
C GLY A 64 6.07 7.72 15.65
N ASP A 65 5.63 8.06 16.86
CA ASP A 65 5.79 7.21 18.05
C ASP A 65 4.71 6.12 18.17
N LYS A 66 3.71 6.13 17.28
CA LYS A 66 2.60 5.17 17.33
C LYS A 66 2.91 3.90 16.56
N VAL A 67 2.79 2.76 17.20
CA VAL A 67 2.79 1.45 16.56
C VAL A 67 1.37 1.16 16.06
N LEU A 68 1.23 0.93 14.75
CA LEU A 68 -0.03 0.57 14.11
C LEU A 68 -0.21 -0.95 14.05
N LEU A 69 0.89 -1.65 13.80
CA LEU A 69 0.89 -3.11 13.71
C LEU A 69 2.20 -3.67 14.26
N GLU A 70 2.09 -4.65 15.13
CA GLU A 70 3.18 -5.53 15.57
C GLU A 70 3.29 -6.75 14.64
N ASN A 71 4.42 -7.44 14.70
CA ASN A 71 4.68 -8.66 13.93
C ASN A 71 4.46 -8.47 12.41
N ALA A 72 5.07 -7.41 11.89
CA ALA A 72 4.99 -6.97 10.50
C ALA A 72 6.37 -7.02 9.84
N PRO A 73 6.94 -8.22 9.57
CA PRO A 73 8.28 -8.33 8.98
C PRO A 73 8.31 -7.68 7.60
N ALA A 74 9.39 -6.94 7.34
CA ALA A 74 9.50 -6.10 6.15
C ALA A 74 9.27 -6.86 4.82
N GLY A 75 9.76 -8.11 4.72
CA GLY A 75 9.60 -8.92 3.51
C GLY A 75 8.17 -9.40 3.25
N ASP A 76 7.36 -9.47 4.31
CA ASP A 76 5.99 -9.97 4.29
C ASP A 76 4.96 -8.90 4.67
N THR A 77 5.38 -7.64 4.65
CA THR A 77 4.53 -6.48 4.94
C THR A 77 4.43 -5.57 3.73
N LEU A 78 3.28 -4.98 3.57
CA LEU A 78 2.93 -4.01 2.55
C LEU A 78 2.25 -2.82 3.22
N ILE A 79 2.62 -1.61 2.83
CA ILE A 79 1.92 -0.39 3.19
C ILE A 79 1.49 0.36 1.93
N GLY A 80 0.27 0.84 1.93
CA GLY A 80 -0.30 1.62 0.83
C GLY A 80 -1.36 2.57 1.35
N ALA A 81 -1.86 3.44 0.50
CA ALA A 81 -2.94 4.33 0.84
C ALA A 81 -3.92 4.47 -0.33
N HIS A 82 -5.20 4.55 -0.03
CA HIS A 82 -6.24 4.70 -1.02
C HIS A 82 -7.50 5.29 -0.37
N ASP A 83 -8.19 6.16 -1.11
CA ASP A 83 -9.45 6.73 -0.66
C ASP A 83 -10.61 5.76 -0.95
N PHE A 84 -10.89 4.88 0.01
CA PHE A 84 -11.98 3.91 -0.10
C PHE A 84 -13.35 4.52 0.20
N THR A 85 -13.39 5.63 0.89
CA THR A 85 -14.64 6.26 1.33
C THR A 85 -15.10 7.37 0.43
N ASP A 86 -14.27 7.75 -0.56
CA ASP A 86 -14.52 8.81 -1.54
C ASP A 86 -14.79 10.17 -0.86
N ASP A 87 -14.10 10.38 0.28
CA ASP A 87 -14.21 11.63 1.06
C ASP A 87 -13.03 12.59 0.82
N GLY A 88 -12.10 12.21 -0.05
CA GLY A 88 -10.91 12.97 -0.36
C GLY A 88 -9.77 12.77 0.63
N THR A 89 -9.90 11.84 1.57
CA THR A 89 -8.86 11.52 2.56
C THR A 89 -8.46 10.04 2.41
N PRO A 90 -7.19 9.74 2.10
CA PRO A 90 -6.79 8.35 1.92
C PRO A 90 -6.76 7.60 3.24
N GLU A 91 -7.31 6.40 3.23
CA GLU A 91 -7.08 5.41 4.25
C GLU A 91 -5.75 4.69 4.01
N LEU A 92 -5.08 4.34 5.11
CA LEU A 92 -3.87 3.53 5.09
C LEU A 92 -4.24 2.05 5.03
N VAL A 93 -3.62 1.32 4.10
CA VAL A 93 -3.66 -0.14 4.04
C VAL A 93 -2.36 -0.68 4.60
N VAL A 94 -2.46 -1.51 5.63
CA VAL A 94 -1.34 -2.27 6.18
C VAL A 94 -1.66 -3.74 6.02
N ALA A 95 -0.91 -4.43 5.18
CA ALA A 95 -1.12 -5.86 4.98
C ALA A 95 0.10 -6.67 5.35
N THR A 96 -0.14 -7.85 5.89
CA THR A 96 0.88 -8.86 6.15
C THR A 96 0.47 -10.17 5.51
N ARG A 97 1.46 -10.94 5.05
CA ARG A 97 1.27 -12.32 4.62
C ARG A 97 2.08 -13.27 5.50
N GLY A 98 1.59 -14.49 5.67
CA GLY A 98 2.25 -15.55 6.41
C GLY A 98 1.35 -16.76 6.54
N GLU A 99 1.95 -17.96 6.64
CA GLU A 99 1.23 -19.23 6.81
C GLU A 99 0.12 -19.48 5.77
N GLY A 100 0.35 -19.05 4.52
CA GLY A 100 -0.64 -19.19 3.43
C GLY A 100 -1.86 -18.30 3.60
N MET A 101 -1.73 -17.22 4.33
CA MET A 101 -2.77 -16.19 4.52
C MET A 101 -2.21 -14.80 4.24
N VAL A 102 -3.09 -13.94 3.74
CA VAL A 102 -2.89 -12.49 3.75
C VAL A 102 -3.94 -11.85 4.65
N LYS A 103 -3.54 -10.86 5.42
CA LYS A 103 -4.42 -10.04 6.25
C LYS A 103 -4.10 -8.58 6.01
N ALA A 104 -5.11 -7.78 5.67
CA ALA A 104 -4.98 -6.35 5.55
C ALA A 104 -5.85 -5.64 6.58
N GLN A 105 -5.27 -4.64 7.22
CA GLN A 105 -5.93 -3.74 8.16
C GLN A 105 -5.99 -2.36 7.51
N ILE A 106 -7.15 -1.75 7.58
CA ILE A 106 -7.40 -0.44 6.99
C ILE A 106 -7.57 0.56 8.13
N TYR A 107 -6.83 1.65 8.05
CA TYR A 107 -6.82 2.70 9.07
C TYR A 107 -7.19 4.05 8.46
N ARG A 108 -7.96 4.82 9.20
CA ARG A 108 -8.24 6.23 8.93
C ARG A 108 -7.48 7.10 9.90
N LEU A 109 -6.93 8.20 9.40
CA LEU A 109 -6.34 9.25 10.23
C LEU A 109 -7.37 10.36 10.43
N SER A 110 -7.84 10.53 11.67
CA SER A 110 -8.81 11.56 12.03
C SER A 110 -8.31 12.37 13.21
N GLY A 111 -8.19 13.69 13.05
CA GLY A 111 -7.70 14.57 14.11
C GLY A 111 -6.34 14.19 14.70
N GLY A 112 -5.44 13.63 13.88
CA GLY A 112 -4.12 13.14 14.31
C GLY A 112 -4.16 11.77 15.01
N THR A 113 -5.32 11.12 15.06
CA THR A 113 -5.48 9.79 15.66
C THR A 113 -5.78 8.75 14.58
N TRP A 114 -5.07 7.63 14.67
CA TRP A 114 -5.33 6.48 13.81
C TRP A 114 -6.45 5.62 14.37
N GLU A 115 -7.45 5.37 13.55
CA GLU A 115 -8.58 4.49 13.83
C GLU A 115 -8.57 3.33 12.82
N GLN A 116 -8.65 2.10 13.31
CA GLN A 116 -8.81 0.95 12.45
C GLN A 116 -10.29 0.82 12.06
N ILE A 117 -10.57 0.99 10.75
CA ILE A 117 -11.94 0.97 10.22
C ILE A 117 -12.29 -0.36 9.54
N GLY A 118 -11.32 -1.21 9.29
CA GLY A 118 -11.57 -2.50 8.64
C GLY A 118 -10.44 -3.49 8.80
N THR A 119 -10.81 -4.77 8.66
CA THR A 119 -9.88 -5.89 8.53
C THR A 119 -10.43 -6.82 7.47
N VAL A 120 -9.59 -7.18 6.52
CA VAL A 120 -9.89 -8.15 5.48
C VAL A 120 -8.81 -9.21 5.43
N GLY A 121 -9.13 -10.40 4.97
CA GLY A 121 -8.16 -11.49 4.88
C GLY A 121 -8.56 -12.57 3.93
N ALA A 122 -7.59 -13.17 3.25
CA ALA A 122 -7.76 -14.27 2.33
C ALA A 122 -6.70 -15.35 2.57
N ARG A 123 -7.04 -16.58 2.20
CA ARG A 123 -6.07 -17.67 2.09
C ARG A 123 -5.50 -17.70 0.68
N GLY A 124 -4.23 -17.99 0.56
CA GLY A 124 -3.57 -18.18 -0.72
C GLY A 124 -2.13 -17.64 -0.74
N ASP A 125 -1.49 -17.84 -1.87
CA ASP A 125 -0.18 -17.28 -2.19
C ASP A 125 -0.38 -15.95 -2.90
N VAL A 126 -0.14 -14.87 -2.16
CA VAL A 126 -0.43 -13.50 -2.60
C VAL A 126 0.85 -12.70 -2.69
N GLU A 127 1.06 -12.04 -3.82
CA GLU A 127 2.20 -11.13 -4.03
C GLU A 127 1.83 -9.66 -3.93
N GLU A 128 0.58 -9.34 -4.26
CA GLU A 128 0.14 -7.96 -4.40
C GLU A 128 -1.28 -7.75 -3.88
N ILE A 129 -1.56 -6.53 -3.50
CA ILE A 129 -2.91 -6.04 -3.26
C ILE A 129 -3.21 -4.97 -4.30
N ARG A 130 -4.36 -5.09 -4.94
CA ARG A 130 -4.88 -4.11 -5.88
C ARG A 130 -6.00 -3.32 -5.25
N VAL A 131 -6.00 -2.03 -5.50
CA VAL A 131 -7.08 -1.15 -5.09
C VAL A 131 -7.58 -0.36 -6.28
N PHE A 132 -8.88 -0.28 -6.44
CA PHE A 132 -9.51 0.49 -7.50
C PHE A 132 -10.87 1.00 -7.03
N ARG A 133 -11.08 2.30 -7.11
CA ARG A 133 -12.26 2.96 -6.54
C ARG A 133 -12.39 2.54 -5.06
N GLN A 134 -13.53 1.99 -4.67
CA GLN A 134 -13.83 1.54 -3.30
C GLN A 134 -13.49 0.07 -3.05
N ALA A 135 -12.79 -0.59 -3.97
CA ALA A 135 -12.49 -2.02 -3.89
C ALA A 135 -11.03 -2.31 -3.59
N LEU A 136 -10.81 -3.29 -2.72
CA LEU A 136 -9.53 -3.93 -2.46
C LEU A 136 -9.63 -5.37 -2.95
N THR A 137 -8.70 -5.77 -3.80
CA THR A 137 -8.65 -7.11 -4.38
C THR A 137 -7.32 -7.78 -4.13
N VAL A 138 -7.39 -9.04 -3.78
CA VAL A 138 -6.25 -9.93 -3.60
C VAL A 138 -6.42 -11.12 -4.54
N LYS A 139 -5.38 -11.47 -5.28
CA LYS A 139 -5.36 -12.64 -6.15
C LYS A 139 -4.50 -13.73 -5.56
N ASP A 140 -5.08 -14.91 -5.37
CA ASP A 140 -4.30 -16.11 -5.10
C ASP A 140 -3.64 -16.59 -6.39
N LYS A 141 -2.32 -16.63 -6.41
CA LYS A 141 -1.53 -17.05 -7.58
C LYS A 141 -1.75 -18.51 -7.96
N THR A 142 -1.96 -19.36 -6.96
CA THR A 142 -2.06 -20.80 -7.17
C THR A 142 -3.40 -21.19 -7.77
N SER A 143 -4.50 -20.68 -7.23
CA SER A 143 -5.85 -21.00 -7.71
C SER A 143 -6.40 -20.02 -8.73
N GLY A 144 -5.79 -18.84 -8.87
CA GLY A 144 -6.33 -17.73 -9.66
C GLY A 144 -7.58 -17.09 -9.05
N THR A 145 -7.95 -17.46 -7.83
CA THR A 145 -9.13 -16.92 -7.16
C THR A 145 -8.93 -15.47 -6.80
N LEU A 146 -9.91 -14.64 -7.11
CA LEU A 146 -9.96 -13.23 -6.72
C LEU A 146 -10.82 -13.09 -5.47
N TYR A 147 -10.26 -12.45 -4.47
CA TYR A 147 -10.93 -12.07 -3.23
C TYR A 147 -11.08 -10.56 -3.24
N THR A 148 -12.32 -10.07 -3.25
CA THR A 148 -12.59 -8.63 -3.33
C THR A 148 -13.44 -8.18 -2.16
N TRP A 149 -13.04 -7.08 -1.56
CA TRP A 149 -13.80 -6.35 -0.55
C TRP A 149 -14.12 -4.96 -1.09
N THR A 150 -15.37 -4.60 -1.06
CA THR A 150 -15.86 -3.27 -1.47
C THR A 150 -16.25 -2.47 -0.25
N CYS A 151 -15.76 -1.26 -0.14
CA CYS A 151 -16.12 -0.35 0.95
C CYS A 151 -17.46 0.31 0.66
N HIS A 152 -18.44 0.12 1.55
CA HIS A 152 -19.71 0.82 1.54
C HIS A 152 -19.94 1.45 2.91
N ASN A 153 -20.11 2.77 2.94
CA ASN A 153 -20.32 3.52 4.20
C ASN A 153 -19.28 3.18 5.28
N GLY A 154 -18.00 3.06 4.89
CA GLY A 154 -16.91 2.74 5.79
C GLY A 154 -16.86 1.27 6.25
N ARG A 155 -17.60 0.38 5.62
CA ARG A 155 -17.56 -1.07 5.86
C ARG A 155 -17.12 -1.81 4.61
N PHE A 156 -16.41 -2.91 4.81
CA PHE A 156 -15.91 -3.74 3.73
C PHE A 156 -16.77 -5.00 3.57
N ASP A 157 -17.51 -5.06 2.46
CA ASP A 157 -18.30 -6.22 2.08
C ASP A 157 -17.48 -7.15 1.20
N PHE A 158 -17.58 -8.45 1.44
CA PHE A 158 -16.77 -9.45 0.78
C PHE A 158 -17.50 -10.09 -0.40
N LYS A 159 -16.77 -10.23 -1.52
CA LYS A 159 -17.11 -11.11 -2.64
C LYS A 159 -15.90 -11.95 -3.02
N SER A 160 -16.13 -13.21 -3.39
CA SER A 160 -15.11 -14.03 -4.04
C SER A 160 -15.55 -14.38 -5.45
N SER A 161 -14.61 -14.41 -6.38
CA SER A 161 -14.85 -14.94 -7.73
C SER A 161 -13.71 -15.87 -8.14
N ALA A 162 -14.04 -17.08 -8.55
CA ALA A 162 -13.07 -18.00 -9.13
C ALA A 162 -12.99 -17.74 -10.63
N GLY A 163 -11.83 -17.22 -11.11
CA GLY A 163 -11.52 -17.10 -12.54
C GLY A 163 -12.39 -16.13 -13.34
N GLY A 164 -13.09 -15.21 -12.68
CA GLY A 164 -13.85 -14.15 -13.33
C GLY A 164 -13.01 -12.90 -13.63
N PRO A 165 -13.58 -11.90 -14.31
CA PRO A 165 -12.93 -10.60 -14.48
C PRO A 165 -12.63 -9.98 -13.12
N ASP A 166 -11.48 -9.34 -13.00
CA ASP A 166 -11.05 -8.68 -11.76
C ASP A 166 -11.99 -7.50 -11.47
N PRO A 167 -12.83 -7.55 -10.40
CA PRO A 167 -13.75 -6.47 -10.11
C PRO A 167 -13.05 -5.16 -9.75
N ALA A 168 -11.77 -5.20 -9.36
CA ALA A 168 -10.97 -4.01 -9.15
C ALA A 168 -10.63 -3.29 -10.47
N LEU A 169 -10.67 -3.97 -11.60
CA LEU A 169 -10.44 -3.37 -12.92
C LEU A 169 -11.73 -2.85 -13.57
N GLY A 170 -12.89 -3.10 -12.99
CA GLY A 170 -14.16 -2.66 -13.53
C GLY A 170 -14.54 -3.30 -14.87
N LEU A 171 -13.98 -4.48 -15.18
CA LEU A 171 -14.21 -5.29 -16.38
C LEU A 171 -15.27 -6.34 -16.15
#